data_6057c5949d9e9ea12f29430d3ae1c663
#
_entry.id   6057c5949d9e9ea12f29430d3ae1c663
#
_cell.length_a   1.000
_cell.length_b   1.000
_cell.length_c   1.000
_cell.angle_alpha   90.00
_cell.angle_beta   90.00
_cell.angle_gamma   90.00
#
_symmetry.space_group_name_H-M   'P 1'
#
loop_
_entity.id
_entity.type
_entity.pdbx_description
1 polymer ?
#
loop_
_entity_poly.entity_id
_entity_poly.type
_entity_poly.pdbx_seq_one_letter_code
_entity_poly.pdbx_strand_id
1 'polypeptide(L)'
;ESPAWVAVMTEEAVAEAAEELIGGAARGDTLDLVMFYLADRRIVRALLAAARRGVTVRALLDPNRDAFGRQKNGMPNRQTARELVRAGVRVRWAVTRGEQMHAKLLLRRSASDTADLLLGSANFTRRNLRNYNLETDVWLSGSPDAPALAAAAAFAEDLWENRGGRRFSTGYDAFRDDSRRRTLLARIQEATGLCTW
;
A
#
# COMPACT_ATOMS: atom_id res chain seq x y z
N GLU A 1 16.83 -20.20 14.85
CA GLU A 1 16.18 -18.87 14.66
C GLU A 1 16.79 -18.23 13.43
N SER A 2 15.99 -17.96 12.39
CA SER A 2 16.48 -17.14 11.25
C SER A 2 16.78 -15.74 11.77
N PRO A 3 17.99 -15.20 11.53
CA PRO A 3 18.34 -13.88 12.05
C PRO A 3 17.43 -12.82 11.44
N ALA A 4 16.71 -12.08 12.28
CA ALA A 4 16.02 -10.89 11.83
C ALA A 4 17.07 -9.82 11.50
N TRP A 5 16.91 -9.13 10.37
CA TRP A 5 17.73 -7.98 10.03
C TRP A 5 16.85 -6.74 9.81
N VAL A 6 17.46 -5.59 10.02
CA VAL A 6 16.84 -4.28 9.86
C VAL A 6 17.74 -3.42 8.98
N ALA A 7 17.13 -2.74 8.01
CA ALA A 7 17.79 -1.73 7.22
C ALA A 7 16.96 -0.45 7.18
N VAL A 8 17.62 0.69 7.17
CA VAL A 8 16.98 2.00 6.97
C VAL A 8 17.13 2.38 5.51
N MET A 9 16.00 2.63 4.85
CA MET A 9 15.91 3.05 3.46
C MET A 9 15.57 4.54 3.42
N THR A 10 16.28 5.29 2.59
CA THR A 10 15.98 6.70 2.38
C THR A 10 15.79 6.97 0.88
N GLU A 11 14.91 7.89 0.57
CA GLU A 11 14.74 8.41 -0.80
C GLU A 11 14.47 7.29 -1.82
N GLU A 12 15.24 7.21 -2.90
CA GLU A 12 15.04 6.23 -3.98
C GLU A 12 15.21 4.77 -3.51
N ALA A 13 16.02 4.52 -2.47
CA ALA A 13 16.17 3.18 -1.91
C ALA A 13 14.85 2.63 -1.34
N VAL A 14 13.92 3.49 -0.92
CA VAL A 14 12.57 3.06 -0.52
C VAL A 14 11.80 2.45 -1.70
N ALA A 15 11.92 3.06 -2.89
CA ALA A 15 11.29 2.53 -4.09
C ALA A 15 11.87 1.18 -4.51
N GLU A 16 13.21 1.06 -4.45
CA GLU A 16 13.92 -0.18 -4.78
C GLU A 16 13.53 -1.30 -3.82
N ALA A 17 13.51 -1.02 -2.51
CA ALA A 17 13.08 -1.96 -1.48
C ALA A 17 11.63 -2.44 -1.70
N ALA A 18 10.70 -1.52 -2.00
CA ALA A 18 9.32 -1.88 -2.29
C ALA A 18 9.19 -2.73 -3.57
N GLU A 19 9.92 -2.38 -4.64
CA GLU A 19 9.94 -3.14 -5.89
C GLU A 19 10.53 -4.55 -5.68
N GLU A 20 11.61 -4.67 -4.91
CA GLU A 20 12.25 -5.93 -4.55
C GLU A 20 11.32 -6.83 -3.73
N LEU A 21 10.71 -6.28 -2.67
CA LEU A 21 9.80 -7.01 -1.80
C LEU A 21 8.59 -7.55 -2.58
N ILE A 22 7.97 -6.72 -3.44
CA ILE A 22 6.84 -7.13 -4.26
C ILE A 22 7.29 -8.10 -5.37
N GLY A 23 8.44 -7.83 -5.98
CA GLY A 23 9.00 -8.64 -7.06
C GLY A 23 9.41 -10.06 -6.61
N GLY A 24 9.96 -10.17 -5.41
CA GLY A 24 10.34 -11.43 -4.77
C GLY A 24 9.17 -12.29 -4.28
N ALA A 25 7.94 -11.74 -4.24
CA ALA A 25 6.78 -12.51 -3.81
C ALA A 25 6.40 -13.58 -4.85
N ALA A 26 6.19 -14.82 -4.39
CA ALA A 26 5.87 -15.99 -5.18
C ALA A 26 4.42 -16.47 -4.93
N ARG A 27 3.98 -17.47 -5.71
CA ARG A 27 2.69 -18.12 -5.49
C ARG A 27 2.62 -18.71 -4.07
N GLY A 28 1.54 -18.40 -3.37
CA GLY A 28 1.30 -18.79 -1.97
C GLY A 28 1.67 -17.71 -0.97
N ASP A 29 2.47 -16.73 -1.35
CA ASP A 29 2.77 -15.57 -0.50
C ASP A 29 1.55 -14.63 -0.40
N THR A 30 1.55 -13.84 0.67
CA THR A 30 0.59 -12.75 0.87
C THR A 30 1.33 -11.42 0.91
N LEU A 31 0.79 -10.42 0.21
CA LEU A 31 1.18 -9.02 0.30
C LEU A 31 0.04 -8.21 0.89
N ASP A 32 0.28 -7.59 2.04
CA ASP A 32 -0.63 -6.67 2.69
C ASP A 32 -0.10 -5.24 2.54
N LEU A 33 -0.86 -4.40 1.85
CA LEU A 33 -0.56 -2.99 1.67
C LEU A 33 -1.57 -2.16 2.45
N VAL A 34 -1.09 -1.33 3.39
CA VAL A 34 -1.89 -0.31 4.07
C VAL A 34 -1.30 1.04 3.70
N MET A 35 -2.00 1.83 2.87
CA MET A 35 -1.37 2.96 2.21
C MET A 35 -2.28 4.19 2.10
N PHE A 36 -1.72 5.35 2.50
CA PHE A 36 -2.42 6.62 2.37
C PHE A 36 -2.54 7.06 0.91
N TYR A 37 -1.43 7.09 0.14
CA TYR A 37 -1.45 7.36 -1.30
C TYR A 37 -0.71 6.27 -2.09
N LEU A 38 -1.37 5.73 -3.10
CA LEU A 38 -0.84 4.73 -4.03
C LEU A 38 -1.07 5.18 -5.48
N ALA A 39 -0.01 5.59 -6.16
CA ALA A 39 -0.07 6.05 -7.55
C ALA A 39 1.16 5.69 -8.38
N ASP A 40 2.35 5.50 -7.77
CA ASP A 40 3.57 5.20 -8.52
C ASP A 40 3.37 4.01 -9.45
N ARG A 41 3.66 4.23 -10.73
CA ARG A 41 3.34 3.27 -11.78
C ARG A 41 4.19 2.02 -11.75
N ARG A 42 5.43 2.08 -11.22
CA ARG A 42 6.27 0.89 -11.08
C ARG A 42 5.70 0.00 -9.99
N ILE A 43 5.38 0.58 -8.82
CA ILE A 43 4.77 -0.16 -7.70
C ILE A 43 3.42 -0.76 -8.10
N VAL A 44 2.53 0.02 -8.73
CA VAL A 44 1.24 -0.51 -9.20
C VAL A 44 1.43 -1.68 -10.17
N ARG A 45 2.34 -1.56 -11.15
CA ARG A 45 2.63 -2.66 -12.09
C ARG A 45 3.21 -3.88 -11.38
N ALA A 46 4.08 -3.69 -10.38
CA ALA A 46 4.64 -4.78 -9.58
C ALA A 46 3.54 -5.53 -8.81
N LEU A 47 2.60 -4.83 -8.17
CA LEU A 47 1.43 -5.42 -7.49
C LEU A 47 0.54 -6.21 -8.46
N LEU A 48 0.26 -5.65 -9.65
CA LEU A 48 -0.51 -6.34 -10.69
C LEU A 48 0.21 -7.61 -11.17
N ALA A 49 1.53 -7.55 -11.33
CA ALA A 49 2.35 -8.70 -11.73
C ALA A 49 2.37 -9.77 -10.62
N ALA A 50 2.49 -9.38 -9.35
CA ALA A 50 2.42 -10.28 -8.21
C ALA A 50 1.08 -11.05 -8.16
N ALA A 51 -0.05 -10.34 -8.33
CA ALA A 51 -1.37 -10.97 -8.39
C ALA A 51 -1.48 -11.99 -9.53
N ARG A 52 -0.93 -11.68 -10.73
CA ARG A 52 -0.89 -12.62 -11.85
C ARG A 52 -0.01 -13.85 -11.59
N ARG A 53 1.03 -13.73 -10.77
CA ARG A 53 1.87 -14.86 -10.33
C ARG A 53 1.18 -15.74 -9.30
N GLY A 54 0.01 -15.35 -8.80
CA GLY A 54 -0.75 -16.10 -7.81
C GLY A 54 -0.42 -15.74 -6.36
N VAL A 55 0.17 -14.57 -6.15
CA VAL A 55 0.32 -13.94 -4.83
C VAL A 55 -1.03 -13.43 -4.37
N THR A 56 -1.38 -13.64 -3.11
CA THR A 56 -2.55 -13.02 -2.50
C THR A 56 -2.24 -11.58 -2.15
N VAL A 57 -2.74 -10.62 -2.95
CA VAL A 57 -2.53 -9.19 -2.70
C VAL A 57 -3.77 -8.57 -2.09
N ARG A 58 -3.61 -7.92 -0.93
CA ARG A 58 -4.65 -7.15 -0.24
C ARG A 58 -4.18 -5.70 -0.12
N ALA A 59 -5.01 -4.75 -0.49
CA ALA A 59 -4.72 -3.32 -0.38
C ALA A 59 -5.81 -2.61 0.43
N LEU A 60 -5.46 -2.10 1.61
CA LEU A 60 -6.27 -1.20 2.39
C LEU A 60 -5.80 0.23 2.11
N LEU A 61 -6.65 1.01 1.47
CA LEU A 61 -6.32 2.34 0.99
C LEU A 61 -7.17 3.40 1.69
N ASP A 62 -6.58 4.58 1.91
CA ASP A 62 -7.38 5.76 2.25
C ASP A 62 -8.30 6.12 1.06
N PRO A 63 -9.59 6.38 1.27
CA PRO A 63 -10.51 6.72 0.18
C PRO A 63 -10.22 8.10 -0.46
N ASN A 64 -9.25 8.83 0.06
CA ASN A 64 -8.90 10.21 -0.30
C ASN A 64 -10.14 11.11 -0.35
N ARG A 65 -10.98 10.97 0.67
CA ARG A 65 -12.26 11.66 0.78
C ARG A 65 -12.10 13.03 1.44
N ASP A 66 -11.34 13.07 2.52
CA ASP A 66 -11.22 14.24 3.38
C ASP A 66 -9.75 14.59 3.63
N ALA A 67 -9.44 15.88 3.76
CA ALA A 67 -8.15 16.35 4.22
C ALA A 67 -8.29 17.73 4.85
N PHE A 68 -7.87 17.87 6.10
CA PHE A 68 -7.84 19.17 6.80
C PHE A 68 -9.18 19.95 6.68
N GLY A 69 -10.31 19.26 6.88
CA GLY A 69 -11.64 19.84 6.78
C GLY A 69 -12.13 20.14 5.36
N ARG A 70 -11.42 19.67 4.32
CA ARG A 70 -11.82 19.83 2.91
C ARG A 70 -12.12 18.49 2.27
N GLN A 71 -13.19 18.44 1.50
CA GLN A 71 -13.49 17.25 0.68
C GLN A 71 -12.50 17.15 -0.49
N LYS A 72 -11.93 15.96 -0.65
CA LYS A 72 -11.08 15.57 -1.79
C LYS A 72 -11.90 14.79 -2.81
N ASN A 73 -11.36 14.72 -4.03
CA ASN A 73 -12.02 14.07 -5.17
C ASN A 73 -11.72 12.56 -5.29
N GLY A 74 -11.03 11.97 -4.32
CA GLY A 74 -10.69 10.54 -4.30
C GLY A 74 -9.44 10.14 -5.08
N MET A 75 -8.76 11.10 -5.72
CA MET A 75 -7.50 10.83 -6.42
C MET A 75 -6.32 10.79 -5.42
N PRO A 76 -5.33 9.94 -5.67
CA PRO A 76 -5.19 8.98 -6.79
C PRO A 76 -5.79 7.61 -6.50
N ASN A 77 -6.13 7.30 -5.24
CA ASN A 77 -6.37 5.93 -4.78
C ASN A 77 -7.56 5.26 -5.47
N ARG A 78 -8.67 5.99 -5.70
CA ARG A 78 -9.85 5.38 -6.31
C ARG A 78 -9.59 4.90 -7.74
N GLN A 79 -8.77 5.61 -8.50
CA GLN A 79 -8.37 5.24 -9.86
C GLN A 79 -7.43 4.05 -9.85
N THR A 80 -6.45 4.05 -8.95
CA THR A 80 -5.52 2.93 -8.76
C THR A 80 -6.26 1.68 -8.27
N ALA A 81 -7.15 1.81 -7.29
CA ALA A 81 -7.95 0.69 -6.77
C ALA A 81 -8.76 0.00 -7.86
N ARG A 82 -9.34 0.76 -8.79
CA ARG A 82 -10.07 0.20 -9.94
C ARG A 82 -9.18 -0.68 -10.81
N GLU A 83 -7.93 -0.29 -11.03
CA GLU A 83 -6.96 -1.07 -11.80
C GLU A 83 -6.55 -2.35 -11.06
N LEU A 84 -6.31 -2.23 -9.75
CA LEU A 84 -5.97 -3.35 -8.87
C LEU A 84 -7.08 -4.41 -8.83
N VAL A 85 -8.33 -4.00 -8.58
CA VAL A 85 -9.49 -4.90 -8.51
C VAL A 85 -9.70 -5.66 -9.82
N ARG A 86 -9.50 -5.02 -10.98
CA ARG A 86 -9.59 -5.68 -12.29
C ARG A 86 -8.55 -6.78 -12.50
N ALA A 87 -7.44 -6.71 -11.79
CA ALA A 87 -6.38 -7.72 -11.81
C ALA A 87 -6.52 -8.77 -10.70
N GLY A 88 -7.62 -8.77 -9.95
CA GLY A 88 -7.88 -9.74 -8.88
C GLY A 88 -7.31 -9.37 -7.51
N VAL A 89 -6.71 -8.17 -7.36
CA VAL A 89 -6.29 -7.66 -6.06
C VAL A 89 -7.51 -7.35 -5.20
N ARG A 90 -7.48 -7.79 -3.95
CA ARG A 90 -8.54 -7.45 -2.98
C ARG A 90 -8.29 -6.04 -2.46
N VAL A 91 -9.29 -5.16 -2.59
CA VAL A 91 -9.20 -3.78 -2.12
C VAL A 91 -10.28 -3.49 -1.09
N ARG A 92 -9.89 -2.84 -0.01
CA ARG A 92 -10.78 -2.24 0.98
C ARG A 92 -10.41 -0.78 1.20
N TRP A 93 -11.35 -0.01 1.69
CA TRP A 93 -11.16 1.40 2.04
C TRP A 93 -11.10 1.57 3.54
N ALA A 94 -10.19 2.41 4.02
CA ALA A 94 -10.22 2.85 5.40
C ALA A 94 -11.52 3.62 5.68
N VAL A 95 -12.10 3.39 6.85
CA VAL A 95 -13.26 4.16 7.34
C VAL A 95 -12.72 5.36 8.09
N THR A 96 -12.89 6.55 7.50
CA THR A 96 -12.45 7.84 8.04
C THR A 96 -13.67 8.70 8.37
N ARG A 97 -13.55 9.56 9.38
CA ARG A 97 -14.61 10.45 9.89
C ARG A 97 -14.17 11.92 9.88
N GLY A 98 -13.34 12.30 8.91
CA GLY A 98 -12.69 13.63 8.81
C GLY A 98 -11.17 13.55 8.95
N GLU A 99 -10.66 12.50 9.60
CA GLU A 99 -9.23 12.15 9.65
C GLU A 99 -8.77 11.43 8.38
N GLN A 100 -7.47 11.21 8.27
CA GLN A 100 -6.82 10.44 7.20
C GLN A 100 -6.24 9.14 7.79
N MET A 101 -6.36 8.05 7.06
CA MET A 101 -5.59 6.85 7.34
C MET A 101 -4.17 7.06 6.79
N HIS A 102 -3.26 7.56 7.63
CA HIS A 102 -1.93 8.04 7.22
C HIS A 102 -0.83 6.96 7.28
N ALA A 103 -1.20 5.69 7.41
CA ALA A 103 -0.24 4.59 7.42
C ALA A 103 0.41 4.37 6.04
N LYS A 104 1.67 3.93 6.04
CA LYS A 104 2.41 3.47 4.87
C LYS A 104 3.15 2.20 5.29
N LEU A 105 2.56 1.07 4.93
CA LEU A 105 3.01 -0.25 5.31
C LEU A 105 2.87 -1.20 4.13
N LEU A 106 3.91 -1.94 3.84
CA LEU A 106 3.91 -3.08 2.94
C LEU A 106 4.48 -4.28 3.70
N LEU A 107 3.67 -5.31 3.89
CA LEU A 107 4.04 -6.54 4.57
C LEU A 107 3.93 -7.70 3.59
N ARG A 108 5.02 -8.43 3.40
CA ARG A 108 5.04 -9.74 2.75
C ARG A 108 5.09 -10.82 3.81
N ARG A 109 4.25 -11.82 3.67
CA ARG A 109 4.34 -13.08 4.41
C ARG A 109 4.56 -14.19 3.39
N SER A 110 5.73 -14.81 3.49
CA SER A 110 6.10 -15.89 2.58
C SER A 110 5.54 -17.23 3.03
N ALA A 111 5.22 -18.09 2.08
CA ALA A 111 4.87 -19.49 2.34
C ALA A 111 6.07 -20.28 2.91
N SER A 112 7.29 -19.77 2.83
CA SER A 112 8.52 -20.36 3.38
C SER A 112 8.87 -19.90 4.79
N ASP A 113 7.90 -19.44 5.55
CA ASP A 113 8.04 -19.02 6.95
C ASP A 113 8.99 -17.84 7.18
N THR A 114 8.96 -16.89 6.26
CA THR A 114 9.63 -15.59 6.40
C THR A 114 8.62 -14.45 6.22
N ALA A 115 8.90 -13.32 6.86
CA ALA A 115 8.14 -12.09 6.67
C ALA A 115 9.06 -10.90 6.44
N ASP A 116 8.61 -9.98 5.59
CA ASP A 116 9.28 -8.73 5.26
C ASP A 116 8.32 -7.58 5.46
N LEU A 117 8.74 -6.57 6.20
CA LEU A 117 7.97 -5.36 6.47
C LEU A 117 8.73 -4.14 5.98
N LEU A 118 8.13 -3.36 5.10
CA LEU A 118 8.57 -2.00 4.77
C LEU A 118 7.55 -1.02 5.38
N LEU A 119 8.02 -0.15 6.27
CA LEU A 119 7.20 0.77 7.05
C LEU A 119 7.91 2.10 7.23
N GLY A 120 7.22 3.23 6.96
CA GLY A 120 7.82 4.53 7.18
C GLY A 120 6.97 5.72 6.74
N SER A 121 7.63 6.73 6.22
CA SER A 121 6.99 7.98 5.81
C SER A 121 6.52 7.99 4.36
N ALA A 122 7.09 7.13 3.49
CA ALA A 122 6.92 7.21 2.05
C ALA A 122 5.54 6.74 1.58
N ASN A 123 4.77 7.64 1.00
CA ASN A 123 3.65 7.24 0.16
C ASN A 123 4.16 6.60 -1.14
N PHE A 124 3.44 5.65 -1.68
CA PHE A 124 3.81 5.03 -2.95
C PHE A 124 3.32 5.88 -4.13
N THR A 125 3.90 7.07 -4.21
CA THR A 125 3.66 8.04 -5.29
C THR A 125 4.99 8.45 -5.92
N ARG A 126 4.96 8.98 -7.13
CA ARG A 126 6.16 9.49 -7.80
C ARG A 126 6.89 10.53 -6.95
N ARG A 127 6.13 11.41 -6.29
CA ARG A 127 6.69 12.48 -5.48
C ARG A 127 7.56 11.94 -4.34
N ASN A 128 7.08 10.91 -3.65
CA ASN A 128 7.77 10.33 -2.50
C ASN A 128 8.88 9.34 -2.91
N LEU A 129 8.70 8.61 -4.03
CA LEU A 129 9.62 7.55 -4.44
C LEU A 129 10.66 7.97 -5.50
N ARG A 130 10.74 9.27 -5.87
CA ARG A 130 11.65 9.78 -6.91
C ARG A 130 12.40 11.03 -6.46
N ASN A 131 12.76 11.07 -5.17
CA ASN A 131 13.58 12.13 -4.57
C ASN A 131 13.02 13.56 -4.69
N TYR A 132 11.69 13.71 -4.83
CA TYR A 132 11.05 15.03 -4.73
C TYR A 132 10.70 15.41 -3.29
N ASN A 133 10.53 14.42 -2.41
CA ASN A 133 10.43 14.57 -0.96
C ASN A 133 11.48 13.69 -0.31
N LEU A 134 12.00 14.12 0.83
CA LEU A 134 12.85 13.29 1.68
C LEU A 134 11.96 12.32 2.45
N GLU A 135 12.20 11.04 2.26
CA GLU A 135 11.44 9.96 2.91
C GLU A 135 12.38 8.99 3.60
N THR A 136 11.89 8.36 4.64
CA THR A 136 12.63 7.33 5.38
C THR A 136 11.70 6.20 5.74
N ASP A 137 12.05 5.01 5.33
CA ASP A 137 11.35 3.77 5.69
C ASP A 137 12.33 2.78 6.31
N VAL A 138 11.81 1.86 7.08
CA VAL A 138 12.56 0.74 7.66
C VAL A 138 12.12 -0.54 6.97
N TRP A 139 13.08 -1.32 6.49
CA TRP A 139 12.85 -2.69 6.05
C TRP A 139 13.30 -3.65 7.14
N LEU A 140 12.37 -4.46 7.63
CA LEU A 140 12.58 -5.52 8.61
C LEU A 140 12.29 -6.87 7.94
N SER A 141 13.19 -7.83 8.06
CA SER A 141 13.01 -9.20 7.54
C SER A 141 13.37 -10.22 8.60
N GLY A 142 12.61 -11.31 8.67
CA GLY A 142 12.89 -12.39 9.64
C GLY A 142 11.74 -13.39 9.78
N SER A 143 11.72 -14.11 10.92
CA SER A 143 10.62 -14.99 11.27
C SER A 143 9.31 -14.20 11.41
N PRO A 144 8.17 -14.72 10.93
CA PRO A 144 6.84 -14.11 11.14
C PRO A 144 6.50 -13.89 12.62
N ASP A 145 7.10 -14.69 13.51
CA ASP A 145 6.88 -14.59 14.96
C ASP A 145 7.76 -13.52 15.63
N ALA A 146 8.69 -12.89 14.90
CA ALA A 146 9.44 -11.78 15.44
C ALA A 146 8.48 -10.65 15.88
N PRO A 147 8.63 -10.08 17.10
CA PRO A 147 7.59 -9.21 17.70
C PRO A 147 7.09 -8.09 16.80
N ALA A 148 7.98 -7.43 16.06
CA ALA A 148 7.60 -6.33 15.17
C ALA A 148 6.84 -6.82 13.93
N LEU A 149 7.25 -7.96 13.36
CA LEU A 149 6.58 -8.58 12.20
C LEU A 149 5.21 -9.13 12.58
N ALA A 150 5.12 -9.82 13.71
CA ALA A 150 3.86 -10.32 14.25
C ALA A 150 2.88 -9.15 14.57
N ALA A 151 3.38 -8.07 15.17
CA ALA A 151 2.57 -6.88 15.44
C ALA A 151 2.07 -6.20 14.16
N ALA A 152 2.92 -6.08 13.13
CA ALA A 152 2.52 -5.54 11.84
C ALA A 152 1.47 -6.40 11.14
N ALA A 153 1.62 -7.72 11.21
CA ALA A 153 0.65 -8.67 10.68
C ALA A 153 -0.70 -8.58 11.41
N ALA A 154 -0.68 -8.53 12.74
CA ALA A 154 -1.88 -8.35 13.56
C ALA A 154 -2.58 -7.02 13.24
N PHE A 155 -1.84 -5.92 13.14
CA PHE A 155 -2.37 -4.61 12.76
C PHE A 155 -3.06 -4.64 11.39
N ALA A 156 -2.40 -5.19 10.37
CA ALA A 156 -2.98 -5.29 9.04
C ALA A 156 -4.26 -6.15 9.04
N GLU A 157 -4.26 -7.24 9.80
CA GLU A 157 -5.39 -8.15 9.91
C GLU A 157 -6.57 -7.52 10.66
N ASP A 158 -6.32 -6.80 11.77
CA ASP A 158 -7.36 -6.11 12.55
C ASP A 158 -8.07 -5.04 11.70
N LEU A 159 -7.30 -4.29 10.90
CA LEU A 159 -7.87 -3.31 9.97
C LEU A 159 -8.68 -3.99 8.86
N TRP A 160 -8.17 -5.10 8.35
CA TRP A 160 -8.82 -5.82 7.25
C TRP A 160 -10.11 -6.48 7.68
N GLU A 161 -10.10 -7.19 8.82
CA GLU A 161 -11.24 -7.98 9.32
C GLU A 161 -12.18 -7.19 10.23
N ASN A 162 -11.84 -5.92 10.54
CA ASN A 162 -12.61 -5.10 11.49
C ASN A 162 -12.68 -5.74 12.89
N ARG A 163 -11.57 -6.25 13.40
CA ARG A 163 -11.53 -6.91 14.70
C ARG A 163 -11.78 -5.94 15.86
N GLY A 164 -12.12 -6.48 17.02
CA GLY A 164 -12.34 -5.69 18.24
C GLY A 164 -13.61 -4.84 18.23
N GLY A 165 -14.61 -5.18 17.38
CA GLY A 165 -15.91 -4.49 17.34
C GLY A 165 -15.86 -3.09 16.72
N ARG A 166 -14.73 -2.68 16.17
CA ARG A 166 -14.55 -1.41 15.45
C ARG A 166 -14.57 -1.62 13.95
N ARG A 167 -15.22 -0.69 13.24
CA ARG A 167 -15.22 -0.70 11.78
C ARG A 167 -14.06 0.15 11.27
N PHE A 168 -12.94 -0.48 10.93
CA PHE A 168 -11.74 0.16 10.39
C PHE A 168 -11.77 0.26 8.86
N SER A 169 -12.42 -0.71 8.21
CA SER A 169 -12.44 -0.77 6.75
C SER A 169 -13.80 -1.14 6.19
N THR A 170 -14.02 -0.79 4.92
CA THR A 170 -15.23 -1.12 4.15
C THR A 170 -14.87 -1.67 2.77
N GLY A 171 -15.82 -2.36 2.13
CA GLY A 171 -15.61 -2.96 0.82
C GLY A 171 -15.35 -1.94 -0.29
N TYR A 172 -14.75 -2.41 -1.38
CA TYR A 172 -14.35 -1.60 -2.55
C TYR A 172 -15.48 -0.72 -3.10
N ASP A 173 -16.72 -1.24 -3.14
CA ASP A 173 -17.85 -0.54 -3.76
C ASP A 173 -18.24 0.75 -3.05
N ALA A 174 -17.87 0.91 -1.76
CA ALA A 174 -18.20 2.11 -0.98
C ALA A 174 -17.64 3.42 -1.57
N PHE A 175 -16.47 3.35 -2.23
CA PHE A 175 -15.82 4.51 -2.85
C PHE A 175 -15.32 4.23 -4.27
N ARG A 176 -15.94 3.26 -4.94
CA ARG A 176 -15.65 2.94 -6.33
C ARG A 176 -15.79 4.18 -7.23
N ASP A 177 -14.81 4.38 -8.12
CA ASP A 177 -14.85 5.44 -9.13
C ASP A 177 -14.52 4.87 -10.50
N ASP A 178 -15.52 4.82 -11.39
CA ASP A 178 -15.37 4.30 -12.74
C ASP A 178 -15.10 5.40 -13.80
N SER A 179 -14.88 6.64 -13.38
CA SER A 179 -14.62 7.76 -14.27
C SER A 179 -13.33 7.60 -15.06
N ARG A 180 -13.45 7.41 -16.37
CA ARG A 180 -12.30 7.37 -17.30
C ARG A 180 -11.55 8.71 -17.34
N ARG A 181 -12.27 9.83 -17.23
CA ARG A 181 -11.69 11.18 -17.23
C ARG A 181 -10.78 11.38 -16.01
N ARG A 182 -11.26 11.02 -14.81
CA ARG A 182 -10.46 11.10 -13.59
C ARG A 182 -9.26 10.14 -13.63
N THR A 183 -9.42 8.96 -14.20
CA THR A 183 -8.31 8.01 -14.40
C THR A 183 -7.23 8.61 -15.30
N LEU A 184 -7.62 9.23 -16.42
CA LEU A 184 -6.67 9.89 -17.31
C LEU A 184 -5.98 11.07 -16.62
N LEU A 185 -6.74 11.91 -15.92
CA LEU A 185 -6.20 13.05 -15.17
C LEU A 185 -5.18 12.60 -14.12
N ALA A 186 -5.54 11.60 -13.29
CA ALA A 186 -4.63 11.06 -12.28
C ALA A 186 -3.32 10.53 -12.89
N ARG A 187 -3.40 9.86 -14.05
CA ARG A 187 -2.21 9.37 -14.77
C ARG A 187 -1.34 10.50 -15.32
N ILE A 188 -1.95 11.56 -15.85
CA ILE A 188 -1.21 12.74 -16.34
C ILE A 188 -0.53 13.43 -15.16
N GLN A 189 -1.23 13.66 -14.07
CA GLN A 189 -0.69 14.29 -12.87
C GLN A 189 0.48 13.48 -12.28
N GLU A 190 0.33 12.16 -12.19
CA GLU A 190 1.41 11.27 -11.73
C GLU A 190 2.60 11.29 -12.70
N ALA A 191 2.37 11.25 -14.01
CA ALA A 191 3.43 11.24 -15.02
C ALA A 191 4.21 12.55 -15.08
N THR A 192 3.54 13.69 -14.87
CA THR A 192 4.15 15.02 -14.93
C THR A 192 4.72 15.52 -13.61
N GLY A 193 4.33 14.88 -12.48
CA GLY A 193 4.67 15.36 -11.15
C GLY A 193 3.88 16.60 -10.71
N LEU A 194 2.88 17.04 -11.47
CA LEU A 194 1.99 18.18 -11.14
C LEU A 194 0.92 17.79 -10.12
N CYS A 195 1.17 16.82 -9.27
CA CYS A 195 0.29 16.37 -8.21
C CYS A 195 0.81 16.76 -6.83
N THR A 196 -0.11 16.85 -5.88
CA THR A 196 0.18 17.20 -4.47
C THR A 196 0.22 15.97 -3.55
N TRP A 197 0.05 14.77 -4.13
CA TRP A 197 0.16 13.49 -3.43
C TRP A 197 1.51 12.83 -3.67
#